data_bd346e653498c5444b0f106f7cf39e53
#
_entry.id   bd346e653498c5444b0f106f7cf39e53
#
_cell.length_a   1.000
_cell.length_b   1.000
_cell.length_c   1.000
_cell.angle_alpha   90.00
_cell.angle_beta   90.00
_cell.angle_gamma   90.00
#
_symmetry.space_group_name_H-M   'P 1'
#
loop_
_entity.id
_entity.type
_entity.pdbx_description
1 polymer ?
#
loop_
_entity_poly.entity_id
_entity_poly.type
_entity_poly.pdbx_seq_one_letter_code
_entity_poly.pdbx_strand_id
1 'polypeptide(L)'
;MKRNQKTYLAILVILGLVVVAITQYTNKEADATTVDTKPKTGYAAPVLDLPDLQDADITVGGPQDKLTLINFWAAWCGPCELEAPELQQSFEKHASQLQILGINATSQDRERDARQFVEDQKLTFPILMDRDGKAIEQYKVSQFPTTLVVDKNGMIVERVNGIITAEDIDRFVQQYANG
;
A
#
# COMPACT_ATOMS: atom_id res chain seq x y z
N MET A 1 -5.28 -53.24 -41.54
CA MET A 1 -5.14 -52.81 -40.14
C MET A 1 -4.15 -51.64 -39.89
N LYS A 2 -3.14 -51.38 -40.74
CA LYS A 2 -2.14 -50.27 -40.53
C LYS A 2 -2.65 -48.83 -40.73
N ARG A 3 -3.79 -48.62 -41.42
CA ARG A 3 -4.32 -47.27 -41.75
C ARG A 3 -4.96 -46.61 -40.54
N ASN A 4 -5.60 -47.35 -39.64
CA ASN A 4 -6.25 -46.78 -38.45
C ASN A 4 -5.25 -46.35 -37.38
N GLN A 5 -4.09 -46.99 -37.30
CA GLN A 5 -3.07 -46.67 -36.31
C GLN A 5 -2.46 -45.26 -36.52
N LYS A 6 -2.24 -44.84 -37.78
CA LYS A 6 -1.76 -43.51 -38.13
C LYS A 6 -2.80 -42.42 -37.78
N THR A 7 -4.09 -42.72 -37.97
CA THR A 7 -5.18 -41.79 -37.65
C THR A 7 -5.31 -41.61 -36.14
N TYR A 8 -5.20 -42.66 -35.33
CA TYR A 8 -5.20 -42.56 -33.86
C TYR A 8 -4.00 -41.78 -33.33
N LEU A 9 -2.81 -41.99 -33.93
CA LEU A 9 -1.62 -41.23 -33.54
C LEU A 9 -1.77 -39.73 -33.82
N ALA A 10 -2.33 -39.38 -35.01
CA ALA A 10 -2.61 -38.01 -35.35
C ALA A 10 -3.62 -37.34 -34.41
N ILE A 11 -4.67 -38.05 -34.01
CA ILE A 11 -5.68 -37.55 -33.06
C ILE A 11 -5.04 -37.31 -31.68
N LEU A 12 -4.18 -38.20 -31.19
CA LEU A 12 -3.50 -38.04 -29.90
C LEU A 12 -2.54 -36.82 -29.91
N VAL A 13 -1.84 -36.60 -31.00
CA VAL A 13 -0.97 -35.43 -31.15
C VAL A 13 -1.79 -34.13 -31.15
N ILE A 14 -2.92 -34.10 -31.88
CA ILE A 14 -3.79 -32.91 -31.89
C ILE A 14 -4.37 -32.64 -30.49
N LEU A 15 -4.85 -33.69 -29.80
CA LEU A 15 -5.34 -33.53 -28.42
C LEU A 15 -4.25 -33.02 -27.47
N GLY A 16 -3.03 -33.54 -27.59
CA GLY A 16 -1.87 -33.02 -26.82
C GLY A 16 -1.58 -31.54 -27.07
N LEU A 17 -1.61 -31.13 -28.36
CA LEU A 17 -1.40 -29.71 -28.72
C LEU A 17 -2.54 -28.79 -28.21
N VAL A 18 -3.79 -29.28 -28.24
CA VAL A 18 -4.94 -28.53 -27.68
C VAL A 18 -4.82 -28.40 -26.17
N VAL A 19 -4.42 -29.42 -25.45
CA VAL A 19 -4.20 -29.35 -24.00
C VAL A 19 -3.08 -28.36 -23.67
N VAL A 20 -1.95 -28.39 -24.41
CA VAL A 20 -0.85 -27.44 -24.25
C VAL A 20 -1.32 -26.02 -24.55
N ALA A 21 -2.09 -25.81 -25.62
CA ALA A 21 -2.63 -24.49 -25.95
C ALA A 21 -3.58 -23.96 -24.87
N ILE A 22 -4.45 -24.81 -24.32
CA ILE A 22 -5.36 -24.41 -23.23
C ILE A 22 -4.56 -24.07 -21.95
N THR A 23 -3.57 -24.88 -21.58
CA THR A 23 -2.75 -24.60 -20.39
C THR A 23 -1.91 -23.32 -20.55
N GLN A 24 -1.39 -23.04 -21.75
CA GLN A 24 -0.70 -21.79 -22.04
C GLN A 24 -1.65 -20.59 -22.03
N TYR A 25 -2.88 -20.76 -22.52
CA TYR A 25 -3.88 -19.69 -22.51
C TYR A 25 -4.33 -19.36 -21.08
N THR A 26 -4.65 -20.38 -20.26
CA THR A 26 -5.04 -20.17 -18.85
C THR A 26 -3.91 -19.60 -18.00
N ASN A 27 -2.65 -20.00 -18.23
CA ASN A 27 -1.50 -19.42 -17.55
C ASN A 27 -1.25 -17.96 -17.96
N LYS A 28 -1.54 -17.59 -19.22
CA LYS A 28 -1.39 -16.21 -19.69
C LYS A 28 -2.44 -15.26 -19.10
N GLU A 29 -3.66 -15.74 -18.82
CA GLU A 29 -4.68 -14.96 -18.12
C GLU A 29 -4.37 -14.79 -16.63
N ALA A 30 -3.73 -15.78 -15.99
CA ALA A 30 -3.26 -15.67 -14.60
C ALA A 30 -2.10 -14.66 -14.43
N ASP A 31 -1.26 -14.50 -15.46
CA ASP A 31 -0.15 -13.54 -15.46
C ASP A 31 -0.58 -12.11 -15.84
N ALA A 32 -1.73 -11.93 -16.49
CA ALA A 32 -2.26 -10.63 -16.89
C ALA A 32 -2.87 -9.81 -15.73
N THR A 33 -2.94 -10.37 -14.52
CA THR A 33 -3.50 -9.72 -13.32
C THR A 33 -2.44 -9.40 -12.24
N THR A 34 -1.16 -9.56 -12.50
CA THR A 34 -0.12 -9.04 -11.60
C THR A 34 0.00 -7.52 -11.80
N VAL A 35 -0.76 -6.77 -11.02
CA VAL A 35 -0.54 -5.32 -10.91
C VAL A 35 0.88 -5.12 -10.41
N ASP A 36 1.72 -4.43 -11.20
CA ASP A 36 3.12 -4.15 -10.83
C ASP A 36 3.13 -3.23 -9.59
N THR A 37 3.49 -3.79 -8.45
CA THR A 37 3.54 -3.08 -7.17
C THR A 37 4.93 -2.51 -6.95
N LYS A 38 5.01 -1.19 -6.85
CA LYS A 38 6.25 -0.45 -6.53
C LYS A 38 5.90 0.75 -5.65
N PRO A 39 6.74 1.12 -4.70
CA PRO A 39 6.48 2.30 -3.84
C PRO A 39 6.79 3.62 -4.58
N LYS A 40 6.21 3.80 -5.76
CA LYS A 40 6.45 4.91 -6.68
C LYS A 40 5.14 5.34 -7.34
N THR A 41 5.01 6.64 -7.60
CA THR A 41 3.88 7.23 -8.34
C THR A 41 3.63 6.52 -9.67
N GLY A 42 2.36 6.20 -9.93
CA GLY A 42 1.91 5.46 -11.11
C GLY A 42 1.92 3.93 -10.96
N TYR A 43 2.30 3.41 -9.80
CA TYR A 43 2.27 1.98 -9.48
C TYR A 43 1.30 1.69 -8.33
N ALA A 44 0.85 0.45 -8.25
CA ALA A 44 0.08 0.01 -7.09
C ALA A 44 0.95 0.02 -5.83
N ALA A 45 0.35 0.46 -4.72
CA ALA A 45 0.98 0.42 -3.41
C ALA A 45 1.22 -1.04 -2.97
N PRO A 46 2.40 -1.37 -2.43
CA PRO A 46 2.65 -2.67 -1.81
C PRO A 46 1.59 -2.99 -0.75
N VAL A 47 1.12 -4.24 -0.73
CA VAL A 47 0.10 -4.69 0.24
C VAL A 47 0.77 -5.50 1.34
N LEU A 48 0.53 -5.12 2.59
CA LEU A 48 0.97 -5.87 3.76
C LEU A 48 0.05 -5.56 4.95
N ASP A 49 0.04 -6.47 5.93
CA ASP A 49 -0.67 -6.27 7.18
C ASP A 49 0.31 -5.83 8.27
N LEU A 50 -0.09 -4.85 9.07
CA LEU A 50 0.66 -4.36 10.23
C LEU A 50 -0.25 -4.31 11.45
N PRO A 51 0.26 -4.65 12.64
CA PRO A 51 -0.47 -4.50 13.88
C PRO A 51 -0.64 -3.01 14.23
N ASP A 52 -1.81 -2.65 14.72
CA ASP A 52 -2.07 -1.35 15.32
C ASP A 52 -1.57 -1.27 16.78
N LEU A 53 -1.91 -0.20 17.50
CA LEU A 53 -1.56 -0.02 18.92
C LEU A 53 -2.21 -1.04 19.85
N GLN A 54 -3.25 -1.77 19.41
CA GLN A 54 -3.96 -2.83 20.13
C GLN A 54 -3.60 -4.22 19.60
N ASP A 55 -2.60 -4.34 18.76
CA ASP A 55 -2.16 -5.58 18.10
C ASP A 55 -3.21 -6.19 17.13
N ALA A 56 -4.14 -5.39 16.65
CA ALA A 56 -5.06 -5.79 15.58
C ALA A 56 -4.40 -5.51 14.22
N ASP A 57 -4.45 -6.49 13.32
CA ASP A 57 -3.88 -6.35 11.98
C ASP A 57 -4.72 -5.42 11.10
N ILE A 58 -4.05 -4.45 10.47
CA ILE A 58 -4.62 -3.49 9.52
C ILE A 58 -3.89 -3.64 8.19
N THR A 59 -4.64 -3.81 7.10
CA THR A 59 -4.07 -3.88 5.75
C THR A 59 -3.66 -2.50 5.26
N VAL A 60 -2.42 -2.37 4.82
CA VAL A 60 -1.82 -1.19 4.18
C VAL A 60 -1.71 -1.45 2.69
N GLY A 61 -2.02 -0.44 1.87
CA GLY A 61 -1.99 -0.57 0.40
C GLY A 61 -3.20 -1.27 -0.18
N GLY A 62 -3.19 -1.50 -1.51
CA GLY A 62 -4.33 -2.03 -2.23
C GLY A 62 -5.52 -1.07 -2.33
N PRO A 63 -6.64 -1.50 -2.97
CA PRO A 63 -7.86 -0.69 -3.08
C PRO A 63 -8.46 -0.36 -1.72
N GLN A 64 -8.93 0.87 -1.57
CA GLN A 64 -9.52 1.42 -0.35
C GLN A 64 -10.79 2.21 -0.66
N ASP A 65 -11.69 2.38 0.32
CA ASP A 65 -12.92 3.15 0.13
C ASP A 65 -12.68 4.67 0.02
N LYS A 66 -11.53 5.14 0.51
CA LYS A 66 -11.14 6.55 0.58
C LYS A 66 -9.75 6.78 0.01
N LEU A 67 -9.46 8.04 -0.33
CA LEU A 67 -8.08 8.47 -0.52
C LEU A 67 -7.28 8.15 0.74
N THR A 68 -6.14 7.49 0.62
CA THR A 68 -5.35 7.07 1.78
C THR A 68 -3.98 7.73 1.78
N LEU A 69 -3.65 8.41 2.88
CA LEU A 69 -2.28 8.83 3.16
C LEU A 69 -1.60 7.75 3.99
N ILE A 70 -0.50 7.19 3.46
CA ILE A 70 0.38 6.28 4.19
C ILE A 70 1.58 7.12 4.62
N ASN A 71 1.61 7.51 5.91
CA ASN A 71 2.63 8.38 6.48
C ASN A 71 3.58 7.57 7.35
N PHE A 72 4.88 7.62 7.02
CA PHE A 72 5.95 6.96 7.77
C PHE A 72 6.64 7.97 8.69
N TRP A 73 6.76 7.63 9.98
CA TRP A 73 7.28 8.51 11.00
C TRP A 73 8.04 7.77 12.12
N ALA A 74 8.73 8.53 12.97
CA ALA A 74 9.37 8.03 14.19
C ALA A 74 9.25 9.08 15.31
N ALA A 75 9.23 8.63 16.58
CA ALA A 75 9.08 9.52 17.74
C ALA A 75 10.27 10.49 17.92
N TRP A 76 11.46 10.07 17.49
CA TRP A 76 12.67 10.91 17.55
C TRP A 76 12.82 11.90 16.38
N CYS A 77 11.87 11.91 15.43
CA CYS A 77 11.90 12.70 14.21
C CYS A 77 11.27 14.08 14.45
N GLY A 78 12.06 15.11 14.65
CA GLY A 78 11.56 16.48 14.86
C GLY A 78 10.64 17.01 13.74
N PRO A 79 10.96 16.82 12.45
CA PRO A 79 10.02 17.17 11.36
C PRO A 79 8.68 16.43 11.43
N CYS A 80 8.63 15.18 11.93
CA CYS A 80 7.39 14.42 12.11
C CYS A 80 6.52 15.04 13.22
N GLU A 81 7.13 15.58 14.27
CA GLU A 81 6.43 16.30 15.32
C GLU A 81 5.74 17.58 14.80
N LEU A 82 6.39 18.28 13.88
CA LEU A 82 5.81 19.47 13.23
C LEU A 82 4.66 19.13 12.28
N GLU A 83 4.70 17.96 11.63
CA GLU A 83 3.68 17.51 10.69
C GLU A 83 2.45 16.92 11.39
N ALA A 84 2.60 16.31 12.56
CA ALA A 84 1.55 15.56 13.24
C ALA A 84 0.24 16.35 13.46
N PRO A 85 0.25 17.63 13.90
CA PRO A 85 -0.96 18.43 14.02
C PRO A 85 -1.67 18.69 12.69
N GLU A 86 -0.91 18.87 11.59
CA GLU A 86 -1.46 19.07 10.24
C GLU A 86 -2.19 17.83 9.74
N LEU A 87 -1.60 16.65 9.99
CA LEU A 87 -2.23 15.36 9.69
C LEU A 87 -3.52 15.17 10.49
N GLN A 88 -3.49 15.43 11.81
CA GLN A 88 -4.66 15.28 12.67
C GLN A 88 -5.79 16.21 12.25
N GLN A 89 -5.51 17.48 12.01
CA GLN A 89 -6.50 18.46 11.54
C GLN A 89 -7.13 18.02 10.21
N SER A 90 -6.31 17.58 9.27
CA SER A 90 -6.78 17.13 7.95
C SER A 90 -7.60 15.85 8.02
N PHE A 91 -7.22 14.91 8.90
CA PHE A 91 -7.98 13.69 9.16
C PHE A 91 -9.40 13.99 9.65
N GLU A 92 -9.55 14.92 10.60
CA GLU A 92 -10.85 15.35 11.11
C GLU A 92 -11.66 16.11 10.05
N LYS A 93 -11.02 17.05 9.35
CA LYS A 93 -11.64 17.88 8.33
C LYS A 93 -12.21 17.09 7.16
N HIS A 94 -11.49 16.06 6.71
CA HIS A 94 -11.81 15.28 5.52
C HIS A 94 -12.28 13.85 5.84
N ALA A 95 -12.83 13.58 7.02
CA ALA A 95 -13.17 12.25 7.52
C ALA A 95 -14.03 11.38 6.56
N SER A 96 -14.83 12.00 5.67
CA SER A 96 -15.65 11.27 4.69
C SER A 96 -14.89 10.84 3.43
N GLN A 97 -13.74 11.47 3.11
CA GLN A 97 -13.01 11.30 1.85
C GLN A 97 -11.57 10.82 2.04
N LEU A 98 -11.01 11.03 3.23
CA LEU A 98 -9.61 10.76 3.57
C LEU A 98 -9.50 9.72 4.68
N GLN A 99 -8.55 8.82 4.51
CA GLN A 99 -8.00 7.96 5.54
C GLN A 99 -6.51 8.28 5.73
N ILE A 100 -6.02 8.24 6.95
CA ILE A 100 -4.59 8.34 7.24
C ILE A 100 -4.18 7.08 7.99
N LEU A 101 -3.10 6.44 7.54
CA LEU A 101 -2.44 5.33 8.21
C LEU A 101 -1.05 5.81 8.62
N GLY A 102 -0.84 6.07 9.90
CA GLY A 102 0.45 6.49 10.45
C GLY A 102 1.30 5.25 10.77
N ILE A 103 2.34 4.98 9.99
CA ILE A 103 3.23 3.84 10.20
C ILE A 103 4.44 4.29 11.00
N ASN A 104 4.50 3.88 12.26
CA ASN A 104 5.70 4.10 13.07
C ASN A 104 6.81 3.12 12.64
N ALA A 105 8.00 3.66 12.43
CA ALA A 105 9.22 2.90 12.13
C ALA A 105 9.73 2.16 13.37
N THR A 106 8.91 1.28 13.98
CA THR A 106 9.17 0.68 15.31
C THR A 106 10.46 -0.13 15.34
N SER A 107 10.88 -0.70 14.21
CA SER A 107 12.19 -1.37 14.07
C SER A 107 13.39 -0.42 14.27
N GLN A 108 13.19 0.89 14.15
CA GLN A 108 14.18 1.96 14.30
C GLN A 108 13.81 2.94 15.41
N ASP A 109 12.73 2.66 16.15
CA ASP A 109 12.18 3.52 17.21
C ASP A 109 11.95 2.69 18.49
N ARG A 110 11.68 3.36 19.60
CA ARG A 110 11.24 2.68 20.83
C ARG A 110 9.71 2.74 20.90
N GLU A 111 9.05 1.60 20.90
CA GLU A 111 7.59 1.53 20.91
C GLU A 111 6.95 2.36 22.03
N ARG A 112 7.57 2.39 23.24
CA ARG A 112 7.11 3.26 24.33
C ARG A 112 7.09 4.74 23.92
N ASP A 113 8.14 5.19 23.24
CA ASP A 113 8.26 6.60 22.85
C ASP A 113 7.31 6.93 21.69
N ALA A 114 7.08 5.98 20.78
CA ALA A 114 6.06 6.09 19.74
C ALA A 114 4.65 6.21 20.34
N ARG A 115 4.31 5.41 21.35
CA ARG A 115 3.01 5.50 22.04
C ARG A 115 2.86 6.84 22.76
N GLN A 116 3.91 7.31 23.42
CA GLN A 116 3.90 8.61 24.08
C GLN A 116 3.71 9.75 23.06
N PHE A 117 4.39 9.69 21.90
CA PHE A 117 4.21 10.66 20.82
C PHE A 117 2.75 10.74 20.35
N VAL A 118 2.08 9.59 20.17
CA VAL A 118 0.66 9.54 19.77
C VAL A 118 -0.23 10.23 20.81
N GLU A 119 0.02 10.01 22.10
CA GLU A 119 -0.71 10.67 23.19
C GLU A 119 -0.46 12.17 23.24
N ASP A 120 0.81 12.60 23.17
CA ASP A 120 1.21 14.01 23.24
C ASP A 120 0.67 14.81 22.04
N GLN A 121 0.71 14.24 20.84
CA GLN A 121 0.18 14.82 19.60
C GLN A 121 -1.34 14.62 19.44
N LYS A 122 -1.98 13.86 20.35
CA LYS A 122 -3.43 13.55 20.34
C LYS A 122 -3.91 12.96 19.00
N LEU A 123 -3.12 12.08 18.42
CA LEU A 123 -3.45 11.46 17.15
C LEU A 123 -4.59 10.46 17.30
N THR A 124 -5.61 10.57 16.45
CA THR A 124 -6.80 9.71 16.47
C THR A 124 -6.98 8.86 15.21
N PHE A 125 -6.18 9.09 14.18
CA PHE A 125 -6.13 8.20 13.02
C PHE A 125 -5.36 6.91 13.36
N PRO A 126 -5.58 5.80 12.62
CA PRO A 126 -4.90 4.53 12.83
C PRO A 126 -3.37 4.65 12.84
N ILE A 127 -2.74 4.15 13.89
CA ILE A 127 -1.29 4.07 14.05
C ILE A 127 -0.88 2.60 13.99
N LEU A 128 0.05 2.29 13.09
CA LEU A 128 0.52 0.95 12.82
C LEU A 128 2.01 0.83 13.19
N MET A 129 2.39 -0.35 13.68
CA MET A 129 3.70 -0.58 14.28
C MET A 129 4.55 -1.49 13.38
N ASP A 130 5.51 -0.92 12.65
CA ASP A 130 6.44 -1.68 11.78
C ASP A 130 7.62 -2.24 12.61
N ARG A 131 7.29 -3.24 13.46
CA ARG A 131 8.24 -3.81 14.43
C ARG A 131 9.39 -4.57 13.78
N ASP A 132 9.18 -5.17 12.63
CA ASP A 132 10.17 -5.97 11.88
C ASP A 132 10.77 -5.22 10.68
N GLY A 133 10.33 -3.98 10.41
CA GLY A 133 10.86 -3.12 9.34
C GLY A 133 10.37 -3.48 7.94
N LYS A 134 9.37 -4.37 7.82
CA LYS A 134 8.85 -4.82 6.52
C LYS A 134 8.22 -3.70 5.71
N ALA A 135 7.46 -2.81 6.37
CA ALA A 135 6.83 -1.70 5.67
C ALA A 135 7.89 -0.71 5.16
N ILE A 136 8.86 -0.35 5.99
CA ILE A 136 9.99 0.50 5.59
C ILE A 136 10.71 -0.10 4.38
N GLU A 137 10.97 -1.41 4.40
CA GLU A 137 11.67 -2.11 3.32
C GLU A 137 10.83 -2.14 2.03
N GLN A 138 9.57 -2.55 2.10
CA GLN A 138 8.69 -2.67 0.93
C GLN A 138 8.40 -1.31 0.30
N TYR A 139 8.15 -0.28 1.13
CA TYR A 139 7.90 1.08 0.69
C TYR A 139 9.17 1.88 0.39
N LYS A 140 10.36 1.28 0.56
CA LYS A 140 11.67 1.90 0.30
C LYS A 140 11.80 3.26 1.00
N VAL A 141 11.39 3.32 2.27
CA VAL A 141 11.49 4.53 3.08
C VAL A 141 12.92 4.69 3.57
N SER A 142 13.53 5.84 3.26
CA SER A 142 14.93 6.14 3.62
C SER A 142 15.08 7.39 4.47
N GLN A 143 13.98 8.11 4.71
CA GLN A 143 13.93 9.31 5.55
C GLN A 143 12.54 9.50 6.14
N PHE A 144 12.45 10.24 7.24
CA PHE A 144 11.18 10.61 7.87
C PHE A 144 11.00 12.14 7.92
N PRO A 145 9.75 12.63 7.78
CA PRO A 145 8.59 11.86 7.38
C PRO A 145 8.63 11.53 5.88
N THR A 146 7.94 10.47 5.49
CA THR A 146 7.63 10.15 4.09
C THR A 146 6.17 9.80 3.97
N THR A 147 5.46 10.46 3.06
CA THR A 147 4.03 10.22 2.83
C THR A 147 3.77 9.76 1.40
N LEU A 148 3.00 8.68 1.26
CA LEU A 148 2.45 8.24 -0.02
C LEU A 148 0.95 8.53 -0.03
N VAL A 149 0.49 9.12 -1.13
CA VAL A 149 -0.95 9.34 -1.39
C VAL A 149 -1.42 8.23 -2.31
N VAL A 150 -2.39 7.45 -1.85
CA VAL A 150 -2.92 6.27 -2.55
C VAL A 150 -4.39 6.51 -2.87
N ASP A 151 -4.76 6.39 -4.15
CA ASP A 151 -6.15 6.53 -4.59
C ASP A 151 -7.01 5.32 -4.19
N LYS A 152 -8.31 5.37 -4.45
CA LYS A 152 -9.25 4.29 -4.13
C LYS A 152 -8.96 2.98 -4.86
N ASN A 153 -8.25 3.04 -5.99
CA ASN A 153 -7.85 1.85 -6.76
C ASN A 153 -6.56 1.22 -6.22
N GLY A 154 -5.96 1.81 -5.18
CA GLY A 154 -4.71 1.35 -4.61
C GLY A 154 -3.46 1.84 -5.35
N MET A 155 -3.61 2.84 -6.24
CA MET A 155 -2.48 3.40 -6.99
C MET A 155 -1.85 4.55 -6.23
N ILE A 156 -0.53 4.57 -6.16
CA ILE A 156 0.23 5.71 -5.61
C ILE A 156 0.14 6.87 -6.62
N VAL A 157 -0.54 7.94 -6.23
CA VAL A 157 -0.69 9.15 -7.04
C VAL A 157 0.33 10.21 -6.69
N GLU A 158 0.80 10.25 -5.43
CA GLU A 158 1.89 11.14 -4.97
C GLU A 158 2.81 10.41 -3.99
N ARG A 159 4.06 10.86 -3.94
CA ARG A 159 5.04 10.50 -2.91
C ARG A 159 5.82 11.73 -2.50
N VAL A 160 5.71 12.10 -1.23
CA VAL A 160 6.41 13.24 -0.65
C VAL A 160 7.42 12.74 0.38
N ASN A 161 8.66 13.17 0.24
CA ASN A 161 9.72 12.92 1.22
C ASN A 161 9.96 14.25 1.97
N GLY A 162 9.62 14.29 3.24
CA GLY A 162 9.62 15.51 4.08
C GLY A 162 8.21 15.88 4.52
N ILE A 163 8.10 17.00 5.21
CA ILE A 163 6.86 17.52 5.82
C ILE A 163 5.82 17.82 4.74
N ILE A 164 4.56 17.43 4.99
CA ILE A 164 3.38 17.91 4.28
C ILE A 164 2.55 18.80 5.19
N THR A 165 1.86 19.76 4.61
CA THR A 165 0.99 20.71 5.33
C THR A 165 -0.49 20.35 5.11
N ALA A 166 -1.38 20.93 5.92
CA ALA A 166 -2.83 20.81 5.71
C ALA A 166 -3.24 21.33 4.31
N GLU A 167 -2.57 22.36 3.78
CA GLU A 167 -2.81 22.86 2.42
C GLU A 167 -2.43 21.84 1.35
N ASP A 168 -1.32 21.13 1.53
CA ASP A 168 -0.94 20.03 0.64
C ASP A 168 -1.98 18.93 0.66
N ILE A 169 -2.47 18.55 1.85
CA ILE A 169 -3.49 17.51 2.02
C ILE A 169 -4.82 17.97 1.40
N ASP A 170 -5.23 19.22 1.58
CA ASP A 170 -6.42 19.79 0.92
C ASP A 170 -6.32 19.66 -0.60
N ARG A 171 -5.17 19.96 -1.18
CA ARG A 171 -4.90 19.80 -2.61
C ARG A 171 -5.00 18.32 -3.04
N PHE A 172 -4.44 17.39 -2.30
CA PHE A 172 -4.55 15.95 -2.61
C PHE A 172 -6.01 15.46 -2.58
N VAL A 173 -6.77 15.87 -1.55
CA VAL A 173 -8.20 15.53 -1.46
C VAL A 173 -8.98 16.08 -2.64
N GLN A 174 -8.78 17.35 -3.00
CA GLN A 174 -9.46 17.98 -4.15
C GLN A 174 -9.14 17.26 -5.46
N GLN A 175 -7.89 16.85 -5.63
CA GLN A 175 -7.41 16.27 -6.89
C GLN A 175 -7.76 14.79 -7.04
N TYR A 176 -7.70 14.01 -5.96
CA TYR A 176 -7.69 12.55 -6.04
C TYR A 176 -8.84 11.84 -5.30
N ALA A 177 -9.57 12.51 -4.39
CA ALA A 177 -10.60 11.82 -3.61
C ALA A 177 -11.90 11.51 -4.38
N ASN A 178 -12.13 12.18 -5.52
CA ASN A 178 -13.34 12.04 -6.33
C ASN A 178 -13.15 11.21 -7.62
N GLY A 179 -11.96 10.59 -7.77
CA GLY A 179 -11.61 9.75 -8.92
C GLY A 179 -12.11 8.30 -8.78
#